data_c0b44b331257a07667024e2f3d608cc4
#
_entry.id   c0b44b331257a07667024e2f3d608cc4
#
_cell.length_a   1.000
_cell.length_b   1.000
_cell.length_c   1.000
_cell.angle_alpha   90.00
_cell.angle_beta   90.00
_cell.angle_gamma   90.00
#
_symmetry.space_group_name_H-M   'P 1'
#
loop_
_entity.id
_entity.type
_entity.pdbx_description
1 polymer ?
#
loop_
_entity_poly.entity_id
_entity_poly.type
_entity_poly.pdbx_seq_one_letter_code
_entity_poly.pdbx_strand_id
1 'polypeptide(L)'
;LWEWSRWLPHMKLQQFNCRSFVYHQRSRDQLLTSLNQMIKERKQAAEQAGTNKQLTFTPHYVFVITDLSLMLDHNIMEFINEDLSHLGISYLFVEDVIESLPEHVNTVVDFKGNRQGTLRLHNGEYMDKPFVTFEKLSTEAKEQFARDLAQVTHVQTLRNAIPDSVTFLEMYGVDSVEALDMNHRW
;
A
#
# COMPACT_ATOMS: atom_id res chain seq x y z
N LEU A 1 18.83 -7.33 1.40
CA LEU A 1 18.68 -6.65 0.10
C LEU A 1 17.81 -5.40 0.20
N TRP A 2 16.75 -5.43 1.01
CA TRP A 2 15.73 -4.37 1.16
C TRP A 2 15.86 -3.54 2.45
N GLU A 3 16.91 -3.71 3.25
CA GLU A 3 17.07 -3.06 4.56
C GLU A 3 17.04 -1.52 4.50
N TRP A 4 17.51 -0.94 3.40
CA TRP A 4 17.50 0.50 3.17
C TRP A 4 16.08 1.09 3.14
N SER A 5 15.09 0.31 2.69
CA SER A 5 13.71 0.80 2.56
C SER A 5 13.01 1.03 3.91
N ARG A 6 13.57 0.51 5.03
CA ARG A 6 13.07 0.77 6.39
C ARG A 6 13.02 2.27 6.77
N TRP A 7 13.82 3.08 6.08
CA TRP A 7 13.86 4.52 6.30
C TRP A 7 12.79 5.29 5.52
N LEU A 8 12.15 4.67 4.52
CA LEU A 8 11.11 5.31 3.74
C LEU A 8 9.92 5.70 4.64
N PRO A 9 9.36 6.92 4.48
CA PRO A 9 8.20 7.37 5.24
C PRO A 9 6.99 6.46 5.04
N HIS A 10 6.88 5.81 3.89
CA HIS A 10 5.83 4.85 3.52
C HIS A 10 5.81 3.58 4.38
N MET A 11 6.92 3.28 5.07
CA MET A 11 7.01 2.10 5.95
C MET A 11 6.42 2.33 7.34
N LYS A 12 6.00 3.55 7.65
CA LYS A 12 5.33 3.90 8.91
C LYS A 12 3.82 3.77 8.72
N LEU A 13 3.30 2.57 8.81
CA LEU A 13 1.85 2.32 8.75
C LEU A 13 1.21 2.60 10.12
N GLN A 14 0.89 3.87 10.39
CA GLN A 14 0.26 4.29 11.65
C GLN A 14 -1.07 3.58 11.91
N GLN A 15 -1.82 3.25 10.85
CA GLN A 15 -3.13 2.64 10.93
C GLN A 15 -3.12 1.22 11.49
N PHE A 16 -2.03 0.46 11.29
CA PHE A 16 -1.97 -0.95 11.67
C PHE A 16 -1.17 -1.22 12.95
N ASN A 17 -0.57 -0.18 13.54
CA ASN A 17 0.32 -0.28 14.70
C ASN A 17 1.36 -1.42 14.55
N CYS A 18 1.78 -1.70 13.34
CA CYS A 18 2.77 -2.71 13.00
C CYS A 18 3.78 -2.17 11.98
N ARG A 19 4.93 -2.83 11.92
CA ARG A 19 5.95 -2.50 10.93
C ARG A 19 5.57 -3.11 9.57
N SER A 20 5.80 -2.37 8.50
CA SER A 20 5.54 -2.81 7.12
C SER A 20 6.53 -3.86 6.61
N PHE A 21 7.50 -4.26 7.43
CA PHE A 21 8.46 -5.30 7.12
C PHE A 21 8.14 -6.58 7.86
N VAL A 22 8.14 -7.69 7.11
CA VAL A 22 7.98 -9.03 7.65
C VAL A 22 9.36 -9.70 7.73
N TYR A 23 9.83 -9.95 8.94
CA TYR A 23 11.07 -10.70 9.20
C TYR A 23 10.83 -12.01 9.93
N HIS A 24 9.69 -12.15 10.62
CA HIS A 24 9.36 -13.30 11.44
C HIS A 24 7.91 -13.69 11.24
N GLN A 25 7.60 -14.97 11.39
CA GLN A 25 6.27 -15.51 11.22
C GLN A 25 5.20 -14.77 12.04
N ARG A 26 5.49 -14.44 13.29
CA ARG A 26 4.53 -13.71 14.15
C ARG A 26 4.21 -12.31 13.64
N SER A 27 5.19 -11.55 13.17
CA SER A 27 4.96 -10.22 12.57
C SER A 27 4.28 -10.32 11.23
N ARG A 28 4.56 -11.38 10.47
CA ARG A 28 3.87 -11.73 9.23
C ARG A 28 2.37 -11.90 9.48
N ASP A 29 1.99 -12.79 10.41
CA ASP A 29 0.58 -13.12 10.65
C ASP A 29 -0.21 -11.90 11.11
N GLN A 30 0.36 -11.07 11.96
CA GLN A 30 -0.27 -9.82 12.40
C GLN A 30 -0.49 -8.85 11.23
N LEU A 31 0.53 -8.64 10.40
CA LEU A 31 0.44 -7.75 9.24
C LEU A 31 -0.57 -8.29 8.21
N LEU A 32 -0.43 -9.56 7.81
CA LEU A 32 -1.29 -10.17 6.80
C LEU A 32 -2.76 -10.22 7.25
N THR A 33 -3.03 -10.46 8.54
CA THR A 33 -4.38 -10.42 9.09
C THR A 33 -4.98 -9.02 9.00
N SER A 34 -4.20 -7.98 9.38
CA SER A 34 -4.64 -6.58 9.30
C SER A 34 -4.91 -6.16 7.85
N LEU A 35 -4.05 -6.61 6.92
CA LEU A 35 -4.21 -6.32 5.50
C LEU A 35 -5.41 -7.04 4.89
N ASN A 36 -5.61 -8.31 5.23
CA ASN A 36 -6.78 -9.08 4.81
C ASN A 36 -8.08 -8.39 5.25
N GLN A 37 -8.12 -7.95 6.51
CA GLN A 37 -9.27 -7.21 7.03
C GLN A 37 -9.51 -5.89 6.26
N MET A 38 -8.47 -5.13 6.03
CA MET A 38 -8.54 -3.87 5.26
C MET A 38 -9.03 -4.09 3.83
N ILE A 39 -8.58 -5.15 3.16
CA ILE A 39 -9.05 -5.50 1.80
C ILE A 39 -10.55 -5.79 1.83
N LYS A 40 -11.02 -6.60 2.78
CA LYS A 40 -12.45 -6.93 2.95
C LYS A 40 -13.30 -5.69 3.20
N GLU A 41 -12.85 -4.80 4.06
CA GLU A 41 -13.54 -3.53 4.35
C GLU A 41 -13.65 -2.64 3.12
N ARG A 42 -12.57 -2.52 2.32
CA ARG A 42 -12.59 -1.74 1.07
C ARG A 42 -13.50 -2.36 0.02
N LYS A 43 -13.49 -3.70 -0.14
CA LYS A 43 -14.42 -4.42 -1.02
C LYS A 43 -15.86 -4.14 -0.62
N GLN A 44 -16.19 -4.31 0.65
CA GLN A 44 -17.54 -4.06 1.16
C GLN A 44 -17.97 -2.59 0.95
N ALA A 45 -17.09 -1.63 1.19
CA ALA A 45 -17.37 -0.22 0.95
C ALA A 45 -17.62 0.07 -0.53
N ALA A 46 -16.84 -0.54 -1.43
CA ALA A 46 -17.01 -0.40 -2.87
C ALA A 46 -18.36 -0.99 -3.34
N GLU A 47 -18.73 -2.16 -2.85
CA GLU A 47 -20.02 -2.81 -3.14
C GLU A 47 -21.22 -1.96 -2.66
N GLN A 48 -21.14 -1.40 -1.44
CA GLN A 48 -22.19 -0.56 -0.89
C GLN A 48 -22.35 0.77 -1.63
N ALA A 49 -21.28 1.32 -2.22
CA ALA A 49 -21.35 2.56 -2.98
C ALA A 49 -22.09 2.41 -4.31
N GLY A 50 -22.18 1.19 -4.84
CA GLY A 50 -22.80 0.87 -6.12
C GLY A 50 -22.03 1.46 -7.32
N THR A 51 -22.55 1.21 -8.52
CA THR A 51 -21.90 1.60 -9.79
C THR A 51 -21.89 3.12 -10.06
N ASN A 52 -22.67 3.89 -9.32
CA ASN A 52 -22.85 5.33 -9.56
C ASN A 52 -21.83 6.22 -8.82
N LYS A 53 -21.02 5.68 -7.94
CA LYS A 53 -20.05 6.45 -7.16
C LYS A 53 -18.68 5.80 -7.21
N GLN A 54 -17.78 6.36 -7.99
CA GLN A 54 -16.39 5.93 -8.01
C GLN A 54 -15.71 6.35 -6.69
N LEU A 55 -15.51 5.39 -5.79
CA LEU A 55 -14.77 5.61 -4.54
C LEU A 55 -13.27 5.62 -4.86
N THR A 56 -12.56 6.57 -4.27
CA THR A 56 -11.09 6.60 -4.28
C THR A 56 -10.60 6.19 -2.90
N PHE A 57 -9.89 5.07 -2.84
CA PHE A 57 -9.31 4.58 -1.61
C PHE A 57 -7.90 5.12 -1.41
N THR A 58 -7.69 5.81 -0.30
CA THR A 58 -6.38 6.34 0.11
C THR A 58 -6.04 5.89 1.53
N PRO A 59 -4.77 5.63 1.83
CA PRO A 59 -3.62 5.61 0.91
C PRO A 59 -3.67 4.43 -0.07
N HIS A 60 -2.94 4.53 -1.19
CA HIS A 60 -2.68 3.39 -2.06
C HIS A 60 -1.58 2.53 -1.45
N TYR A 61 -1.83 1.24 -1.31
CA TYR A 61 -0.88 0.27 -0.77
C TYR A 61 -0.18 -0.48 -1.90
N VAL A 62 1.13 -0.56 -1.84
CA VAL A 62 1.95 -1.40 -2.73
C VAL A 62 2.59 -2.50 -1.91
N PHE A 63 2.22 -3.73 -2.19
CA PHE A 63 2.82 -4.91 -1.56
C PHE A 63 4.00 -5.38 -2.40
N VAL A 64 5.20 -5.32 -1.84
CA VAL A 64 6.40 -5.88 -2.46
C VAL A 64 6.63 -7.25 -1.87
N ILE A 65 6.41 -8.29 -2.68
CA ILE A 65 6.49 -9.69 -2.30
C ILE A 65 7.75 -10.28 -2.93
N THR A 66 8.72 -10.61 -2.09
CA THR A 66 10.01 -11.18 -2.50
C THR A 66 10.14 -12.66 -2.19
N ASP A 67 9.14 -13.23 -1.54
CA ASP A 67 9.03 -14.65 -1.21
C ASP A 67 7.55 -14.99 -1.01
N LEU A 68 6.94 -15.56 -2.04
CA LEU A 68 5.53 -15.92 -2.01
C LEU A 68 5.24 -17.03 -0.99
N SER A 69 6.24 -17.87 -0.67
CA SER A 69 6.07 -18.98 0.30
C SER A 69 5.67 -18.48 1.69
N LEU A 70 6.03 -17.25 2.03
CA LEU A 70 5.63 -16.61 3.29
C LEU A 70 4.14 -16.31 3.39
N MET A 71 3.39 -16.41 2.30
CA MET A 71 1.96 -16.06 2.26
C MET A 71 1.05 -17.27 1.99
N LEU A 72 1.59 -18.40 1.50
CA LEU A 72 0.82 -19.55 1.00
C LEU A 72 -0.17 -20.15 2.00
N ASP A 73 0.14 -20.08 3.28
CA ASP A 73 -0.68 -20.62 4.38
C ASP A 73 -1.66 -19.59 4.97
N HIS A 74 -1.73 -18.37 4.40
CA HIS A 74 -2.56 -17.30 4.93
C HIS A 74 -3.76 -16.96 4.01
N ASN A 75 -4.89 -16.60 4.62
CA ASN A 75 -6.14 -16.29 3.93
C ASN A 75 -6.02 -15.10 2.93
N ILE A 76 -4.97 -14.29 3.01
CA ILE A 76 -4.73 -13.20 2.06
C ILE A 76 -4.50 -13.72 0.63
N MET A 77 -4.13 -14.99 0.50
CA MET A 77 -3.93 -15.64 -0.81
C MET A 77 -5.20 -15.66 -1.67
N GLU A 78 -6.39 -15.54 -1.07
CA GLU A 78 -7.66 -15.43 -1.82
C GLU A 78 -7.68 -14.19 -2.72
N PHE A 79 -6.90 -13.13 -2.38
CA PHE A 79 -6.84 -11.87 -3.10
C PHE A 79 -5.63 -11.72 -4.03
N ILE A 80 -4.68 -12.62 -3.98
CA ILE A 80 -3.40 -12.50 -4.72
C ILE A 80 -3.61 -12.47 -6.26
N ASN A 81 -4.63 -13.16 -6.74
CA ASN A 81 -4.94 -13.27 -8.15
C ASN A 81 -6.03 -12.27 -8.61
N GLU A 82 -6.46 -11.38 -7.73
CA GLU A 82 -7.46 -10.39 -8.06
C GLU A 82 -6.81 -9.04 -8.43
N ASP A 83 -7.40 -8.33 -9.39
CA ASP A 83 -7.07 -6.92 -9.62
C ASP A 83 -7.76 -6.05 -8.57
N LEU A 84 -6.98 -5.61 -7.60
CA LEU A 84 -7.42 -4.74 -6.51
C LEU A 84 -7.01 -3.27 -6.72
N SER A 85 -6.58 -2.89 -7.92
CA SER A 85 -6.14 -1.51 -8.21
C SER A 85 -7.23 -0.47 -7.95
N HIS A 86 -8.48 -0.83 -8.25
CA HIS A 86 -9.67 -0.01 -7.96
C HIS A 86 -9.92 0.20 -6.45
N LEU A 87 -9.39 -0.69 -5.60
CA LEU A 87 -9.41 -0.55 -4.14
C LEU A 87 -8.14 0.15 -3.59
N GLY A 88 -7.27 0.69 -4.47
CA GLY A 88 -6.03 1.32 -4.07
C GLY A 88 -4.99 0.32 -3.56
N ILE A 89 -4.89 -0.85 -4.16
CA ILE A 89 -3.95 -1.91 -3.80
C ILE A 89 -3.27 -2.42 -5.06
N SER A 90 -1.94 -2.57 -5.00
CA SER A 90 -1.12 -3.15 -6.07
C SER A 90 -0.13 -4.14 -5.50
N TYR A 91 0.15 -5.19 -6.25
CA TYR A 91 1.16 -6.20 -5.93
C TYR A 91 2.38 -6.04 -6.84
N LEU A 92 3.56 -6.15 -6.27
CA LEU A 92 4.84 -6.21 -6.95
C LEU A 92 5.56 -7.48 -6.52
N PHE A 93 5.58 -8.48 -7.39
CA PHE A 93 6.29 -9.73 -7.15
C PHE A 93 7.73 -9.60 -7.66
N VAL A 94 8.68 -10.10 -6.89
CA VAL A 94 10.11 -10.13 -7.25
C VAL A 94 10.58 -11.56 -7.14
N GLU A 95 10.76 -12.20 -8.28
CA GLU A 95 11.13 -13.61 -8.41
C GLU A 95 12.36 -13.76 -9.28
N ASP A 96 13.08 -14.85 -9.10
CA ASP A 96 14.29 -15.16 -9.88
C ASP A 96 13.96 -15.73 -11.26
N VAL A 97 12.80 -16.36 -11.42
CA VAL A 97 12.33 -16.97 -12.66
C VAL A 97 10.88 -16.61 -12.94
N ILE A 98 10.54 -16.46 -14.21
CA ILE A 98 9.20 -16.02 -14.65
C ILE A 98 8.13 -17.03 -14.25
N GLU A 99 8.46 -18.31 -14.27
CA GLU A 99 7.54 -19.41 -13.97
C GLU A 99 7.07 -19.42 -12.50
N SER A 100 7.75 -18.72 -11.62
CA SER A 100 7.37 -18.54 -10.20
C SER A 100 6.37 -17.41 -9.98
N LEU A 101 6.10 -16.58 -11.01
CA LEU A 101 5.13 -15.49 -10.90
C LEU A 101 3.70 -16.03 -10.91
N PRO A 102 2.76 -15.36 -10.20
CA PRO A 102 1.34 -15.67 -10.30
C PRO A 102 0.80 -15.55 -11.74
N GLU A 103 -0.17 -16.39 -12.10
CA GLU A 103 -0.70 -16.47 -13.47
C GLU A 103 -1.32 -15.17 -13.99
N HIS A 104 -1.85 -14.32 -13.08
CA HIS A 104 -2.59 -13.10 -13.42
C HIS A 104 -1.76 -11.82 -13.33
N VAL A 105 -0.45 -11.92 -13.52
CA VAL A 105 0.42 -10.72 -13.52
C VAL A 105 0.20 -9.92 -14.80
N ASN A 106 -0.21 -8.66 -14.66
CA ASN A 106 -0.51 -7.78 -15.80
C ASN A 106 0.75 -7.25 -16.50
N THR A 107 1.85 -7.11 -15.78
CA THR A 107 3.10 -6.56 -16.30
C THR A 107 4.29 -7.31 -15.74
N VAL A 108 5.16 -7.79 -16.61
CA VAL A 108 6.40 -8.48 -16.25
C VAL A 108 7.59 -7.66 -16.71
N VAL A 109 8.51 -7.41 -15.79
CA VAL A 109 9.80 -6.77 -16.07
C VAL A 109 10.88 -7.85 -15.96
N ASP A 110 11.30 -8.39 -17.10
CA ASP A 110 12.31 -9.45 -17.18
C ASP A 110 13.69 -8.85 -17.40
N PHE A 111 14.60 -9.01 -16.42
CA PHE A 111 15.96 -8.52 -16.50
C PHE A 111 16.89 -9.60 -17.07
N LYS A 112 17.43 -9.34 -18.27
CA LYS A 112 18.41 -10.21 -18.94
C LYS A 112 19.81 -9.65 -18.74
N GLY A 113 20.49 -10.12 -17.70
CA GLY A 113 21.85 -9.65 -17.37
C GLY A 113 21.89 -8.29 -16.70
N ASN A 114 23.05 -7.60 -16.80
CA ASN A 114 23.32 -6.44 -15.93
C ASN A 114 22.62 -5.13 -16.31
N ARG A 115 22.17 -4.96 -17.55
CA ARG A 115 21.64 -3.67 -18.03
C ARG A 115 20.51 -3.78 -19.05
N GLN A 116 20.11 -4.98 -19.42
CA GLN A 116 19.07 -5.17 -20.44
C GLN A 116 17.90 -5.92 -19.85
N GLY A 117 16.72 -5.62 -20.34
CA GLY A 117 15.51 -6.32 -19.96
C GLY A 117 14.43 -6.19 -21.00
N THR A 118 13.34 -6.89 -20.77
CA THR A 118 12.15 -6.85 -21.60
C THR A 118 10.96 -6.54 -20.72
N LEU A 119 10.17 -5.56 -21.11
CA LEU A 119 8.89 -5.24 -20.51
C LEU A 119 7.80 -5.96 -21.29
N ARG A 120 7.07 -6.86 -20.62
CA ARG A 120 5.93 -7.58 -21.17
C ARG A 120 4.65 -7.01 -20.56
N LEU A 121 3.78 -6.50 -21.41
CA LEU A 121 2.49 -5.94 -21.02
C LEU A 121 1.38 -6.89 -21.44
N HIS A 122 0.46 -7.19 -20.54
CA HIS A 122 -0.72 -7.98 -20.83
C HIS A 122 -1.95 -7.07 -20.94
N ASN A 123 -2.13 -6.44 -22.11
CA ASN A 123 -3.31 -5.65 -22.45
C ASN A 123 -4.16 -6.33 -23.51
N GLY A 124 -4.29 -7.67 -23.45
CA GLY A 124 -4.91 -8.47 -24.52
C GLY A 124 -3.98 -8.76 -25.70
N GLU A 125 -2.91 -8.01 -25.86
CA GLU A 125 -1.80 -8.26 -26.80
C GLU A 125 -0.48 -8.22 -26.01
N TYR A 126 0.32 -9.28 -26.14
CA TYR A 126 1.66 -9.31 -25.56
C TYR A 126 2.56 -8.32 -26.32
N MET A 127 2.92 -7.22 -25.69
CA MET A 127 3.91 -6.29 -26.24
C MET A 127 5.23 -6.47 -25.49
N ASP A 128 6.22 -7.10 -26.14
CA ASP A 128 7.56 -7.20 -25.64
C ASP A 128 8.35 -5.93 -26.03
N LYS A 129 8.64 -5.07 -25.04
CA LYS A 129 9.44 -3.87 -25.26
C LYS A 129 10.82 -4.03 -24.60
N PRO A 130 11.92 -4.07 -25.37
CA PRO A 130 13.24 -4.08 -24.78
C PRO A 130 13.54 -2.74 -24.09
N PHE A 131 14.26 -2.79 -22.98
CA PHE A 131 14.77 -1.61 -22.32
C PHE A 131 16.22 -1.80 -21.86
N VAL A 132 16.89 -0.70 -21.62
CA VAL A 132 18.25 -0.67 -21.06
C VAL A 132 18.21 0.11 -19.77
N THR A 133 18.75 -0.47 -18.70
CA THR A 133 18.95 0.26 -17.43
C THR A 133 20.28 0.98 -17.44
N PHE A 134 20.32 2.12 -16.76
CA PHE A 134 21.56 2.84 -16.50
C PHE A 134 22.36 2.17 -15.36
N GLU A 135 22.98 2.93 -14.51
CA GLU A 135 23.82 2.39 -13.43
C GLU A 135 22.98 1.81 -12.29
N LYS A 136 23.52 0.77 -11.63
CA LYS A 136 22.96 0.28 -10.37
C LYS A 136 23.29 1.28 -9.27
N LEU A 137 22.29 1.71 -8.53
CA LEU A 137 22.53 2.48 -7.31
C LEU A 137 23.30 1.64 -6.29
N SER A 138 24.32 2.21 -5.68
CA SER A 138 25.03 1.57 -4.58
C SER A 138 24.10 1.43 -3.35
N THR A 139 24.45 0.57 -2.41
CA THR A 139 23.66 0.39 -1.18
C THR A 139 23.62 1.69 -0.36
N GLU A 140 24.75 2.39 -0.32
CA GLU A 140 24.90 3.66 0.37
C GLU A 140 24.01 4.75 -0.25
N ALA A 141 23.97 4.82 -1.59
CA ALA A 141 23.12 5.78 -2.30
C ALA A 141 21.61 5.51 -2.06
N LYS A 142 21.20 4.23 -2.03
CA LYS A 142 19.82 3.84 -1.70
C LYS A 142 19.46 4.22 -0.27
N GLU A 143 20.34 3.97 0.69
CA GLU A 143 20.13 4.29 2.09
C GLU A 143 20.07 5.82 2.30
N GLN A 144 20.98 6.57 1.69
CA GLN A 144 20.97 8.03 1.76
C GLN A 144 19.66 8.58 1.20
N PHE A 145 19.25 8.14 0.02
CA PHE A 145 17.98 8.54 -0.59
C PHE A 145 16.78 8.26 0.32
N ALA A 146 16.73 7.08 0.92
CA ALA A 146 15.63 6.71 1.82
C ALA A 146 15.62 7.54 3.11
N ARG A 147 16.79 7.91 3.64
CA ARG A 147 16.93 8.78 4.81
C ARG A 147 16.52 10.22 4.49
N ASP A 148 16.86 10.72 3.31
CA ASP A 148 16.46 12.06 2.86
C ASP A 148 14.93 12.14 2.72
N LEU A 149 14.31 11.10 2.18
CA LEU A 149 12.85 10.99 2.11
C LEU A 149 12.19 10.81 3.48
N ALA A 150 12.87 10.23 4.47
CA ALA A 150 12.30 9.99 5.80
C ALA A 150 11.84 11.29 6.50
N GLN A 151 12.38 12.43 6.10
CA GLN A 151 12.03 13.75 6.63
C GLN A 151 10.78 14.34 5.95
N VAL A 152 10.34 13.78 4.84
CA VAL A 152 9.17 14.26 4.09
C VAL A 152 7.91 13.83 4.81
N THR A 153 7.10 14.79 5.22
CA THR A 153 5.79 14.54 5.83
C THR A 153 4.72 14.56 4.75
N HIS A 154 3.89 13.54 4.69
CA HIS A 154 2.80 13.49 3.72
C HIS A 154 1.67 14.42 4.14
N VAL A 155 1.33 15.40 3.29
CA VAL A 155 0.33 16.45 3.57
C VAL A 155 -1.06 15.86 3.85
N GLN A 156 -1.39 14.72 3.25
CA GLN A 156 -2.68 14.05 3.42
C GLN A 156 -2.90 13.53 4.85
N THR A 157 -1.83 13.18 5.57
CA THR A 157 -1.90 12.76 6.98
C THR A 157 -2.30 13.92 7.89
N LEU A 158 -1.92 15.14 7.52
CA LEU A 158 -2.27 16.36 8.28
C LEU A 158 -3.73 16.77 8.06
N ARG A 159 -4.28 16.56 6.85
CA ARG A 159 -5.69 16.88 6.55
C ARG A 159 -6.68 15.97 7.27
N ASN A 160 -6.30 14.72 7.54
CA ASN A 160 -7.15 13.76 8.26
C ASN A 160 -7.07 13.92 9.79
N ALA A 161 -6.07 14.64 10.30
CA ALA A 161 -5.84 14.80 11.74
C ALA A 161 -6.52 16.06 12.32
N ILE A 162 -6.71 17.09 11.49
CA ILE A 162 -7.33 18.35 11.91
C ILE A 162 -8.37 18.74 10.86
N PRO A 163 -9.65 18.80 11.18
CA PRO A 163 -10.66 19.35 10.30
C PRO A 163 -10.29 20.77 9.87
N ASP A 164 -10.49 21.13 8.60
CA ASP A 164 -10.21 22.48 8.08
C ASP A 164 -11.01 23.58 8.85
N SER A 165 -12.13 23.21 9.43
CA SER A 165 -12.89 24.01 10.37
C SER A 165 -13.69 23.10 11.31
N VAL A 166 -13.77 23.47 12.56
CA VAL A 166 -14.68 22.85 13.55
C VAL A 166 -15.58 23.98 14.02
N THR A 167 -16.88 23.80 13.84
CA THR A 167 -17.84 24.76 14.37
C THR A 167 -17.89 24.67 15.89
N PHE A 168 -18.33 25.73 16.54
CA PHE A 168 -18.47 25.76 18.00
C PHE A 168 -19.41 24.65 18.49
N LEU A 169 -20.47 24.36 17.77
CA LEU A 169 -21.45 23.31 18.11
C LEU A 169 -20.84 21.91 17.97
N GLU A 170 -20.07 21.65 16.89
CA GLU A 170 -19.34 20.38 16.71
C GLU A 170 -18.32 20.13 17.82
N MET A 171 -17.61 21.17 18.27
CA MET A 171 -16.65 21.06 19.38
C MET A 171 -17.35 20.65 20.68
N TYR A 172 -18.59 21.03 20.87
CA TYR A 172 -19.40 20.64 22.02
C TYR A 172 -20.25 19.39 21.79
N GLY A 173 -20.26 18.83 20.56
CA GLY A 173 -21.01 17.64 20.21
C GLY A 173 -22.50 17.82 20.26
N VAL A 174 -23.00 19.01 19.93
CA VAL A 174 -24.44 19.37 19.92
C VAL A 174 -24.82 19.90 18.54
N ASP A 175 -26.07 19.66 18.15
CA ASP A 175 -26.61 20.05 16.85
C ASP A 175 -27.25 21.43 16.82
N SER A 176 -27.50 22.04 17.99
CA SER A 176 -28.13 23.37 18.09
C SER A 176 -27.64 24.14 19.31
N VAL A 177 -27.81 25.45 19.28
CA VAL A 177 -27.44 26.37 20.39
C VAL A 177 -28.25 26.09 21.64
N GLU A 178 -29.52 25.68 21.48
CA GLU A 178 -30.45 25.38 22.58
C GLU A 178 -30.05 24.11 23.35
N ALA A 179 -29.29 23.21 22.69
CA ALA A 179 -28.75 21.99 23.29
C ALA A 179 -27.45 22.20 24.06
N LEU A 180 -26.87 23.41 24.04
CA LEU A 180 -25.66 23.78 24.75
C LEU A 180 -25.95 23.95 26.26
N ASP A 181 -25.56 22.96 27.06
CA ASP A 181 -25.60 23.09 28.52
C ASP A 181 -24.21 23.58 29.02
N MET A 182 -24.12 24.87 29.32
CA MET A 182 -22.90 25.52 29.79
C MET A 182 -22.57 25.20 31.26
N ASN A 183 -23.52 24.62 32.04
CA ASN A 183 -23.33 24.40 33.46
C ASN A 183 -22.68 23.07 33.82
N HIS A 184 -22.60 22.14 32.87
CA HIS A 184 -22.14 20.78 33.15
C HIS A 184 -20.68 20.49 32.76
N ARG A 185 -19.90 21.45 32.28
CA ARG A 185 -18.55 21.24 31.78
C ARG A 185 -17.43 22.00 32.48
N TRP A 186 -17.67 22.56 33.65
CA TRP A 186 -16.64 23.20 34.51
C TRP A 186 -16.55 22.52 35.87
#